data_0cf5cdf4d7c77ef37ea7c9594f543335
#
_entry.id   0cf5cdf4d7c77ef37ea7c9594f543335
#
_cell.length_a   1.000
_cell.length_b   1.000
_cell.length_c   1.000
_cell.angle_alpha   90.00
_cell.angle_beta   90.00
_cell.angle_gamma   90.00
#
_symmetry.space_group_name_H-M   'P 1'
#
loop_
_entity.id
_entity.type
_entity.pdbx_description
1 polymer ?
#
loop_
_entity_poly.entity_id
_entity_poly.type
_entity_poly.pdbx_seq_one_letter_code
_entity_poly.pdbx_strand_id
1 'polypeptide(L)'
;DYYASRGLGDVYKRQIYNPLTDNDFYFVLYPINAGYSMTANLKEMLTETEALKYSYKRVNILYDSPRFTPVPLELFEDEQMDTIFYHNFPKGTNEIVLCNVLGKSNVAILFAMDKHAHLLLTEHFPAARFFSTASPMTEYFARKSRLGNSRKLYTHIRGQQMDVFCFDKGSLLLINSFPCKQTTDRVYSVSYTHLTLPTIRL
;
A
#
# COMPACT_ATOMS: atom_id res chain seq x y z
N ASP A 1 -11.57 6.12 13.16
CA ASP A 1 -10.90 5.37 12.08
C ASP A 1 -9.48 5.01 12.53
N TYR A 2 -9.11 3.76 12.39
CA TYR A 2 -7.80 3.24 12.78
C TYR A 2 -7.00 2.79 11.56
N TYR A 3 -5.75 3.21 11.48
CA TYR A 3 -4.82 2.78 10.43
C TYR A 3 -3.58 2.13 11.05
N ALA A 4 -3.30 0.89 10.70
CA ALA A 4 -2.02 0.24 10.98
C ALA A 4 -1.27 0.05 9.67
N SER A 5 -0.04 0.54 9.59
CA SER A 5 0.81 0.31 8.43
C SER A 5 2.10 -0.38 8.87
N ARG A 6 2.55 -1.36 8.09
CA ARG A 6 3.91 -1.86 8.15
C ARG A 6 4.75 -1.08 7.14
N GLY A 7 5.66 -0.24 7.64
CA GLY A 7 6.74 0.28 6.80
C GLY A 7 7.81 -0.79 6.60
N LEU A 8 8.62 -0.67 5.55
CA LEU A 8 9.92 -1.34 5.43
C LEU A 8 10.92 -0.77 6.47
N GLY A 9 10.44 -0.53 7.69
CA GLY A 9 11.16 0.04 8.80
C GLY A 9 10.86 -0.73 10.07
N ASP A 10 11.59 -0.43 11.11
CA ASP A 10 11.59 -1.12 12.39
C ASP A 10 10.40 -0.77 13.29
N VAL A 11 9.29 -0.28 12.73
CA VAL A 11 8.13 0.18 13.53
C VAL A 11 6.79 -0.05 12.85
N TYR A 12 5.78 -0.45 13.62
CA TYR A 12 4.37 -0.32 13.23
C TYR A 12 3.86 1.06 13.61
N LYS A 13 3.07 1.66 12.71
CA LYS A 13 2.43 2.96 12.92
C LYS A 13 0.96 2.74 13.24
N ARG A 14 0.48 3.33 14.31
CA ARG A 14 -0.92 3.27 14.76
C ARG A 14 -1.49 4.66 14.83
N GLN A 15 -2.69 4.79 14.33
CA GLN A 15 -3.40 6.05 14.27
C GLN A 15 -4.86 5.84 14.65
N ILE A 16 -5.33 6.55 15.64
CA ILE A 16 -6.73 6.57 16.07
C ILE A 16 -7.26 7.97 15.82
N TYR A 17 -8.39 8.05 15.17
CA TYR A 17 -9.05 9.30 14.85
C TYR A 17 -10.52 9.27 15.29
N ASN A 18 -10.95 10.32 16.01
CA ASN A 18 -12.34 10.53 16.35
C ASN A 18 -12.90 11.68 15.50
N PRO A 19 -13.80 11.40 14.54
CA PRO A 19 -14.36 12.43 13.68
C PRO A 19 -15.40 13.33 14.37
N LEU A 20 -15.82 12.99 15.60
CA LEU A 20 -16.85 13.75 16.35
C LEU A 20 -16.26 14.80 17.29
N THR A 21 -14.99 14.70 17.61
CA THR A 21 -14.26 15.69 18.40
C THR A 21 -13.22 16.35 17.50
N ASP A 22 -13.16 17.69 17.54
CA ASP A 22 -12.26 18.48 16.70
C ASP A 22 -10.82 17.96 16.78
N ASN A 23 -10.45 17.13 15.78
CA ASN A 23 -9.09 16.66 15.53
C ASN A 23 -8.39 15.87 16.64
N ASP A 24 -9.10 15.14 17.47
CA ASP A 24 -8.47 14.18 18.37
C ASP A 24 -7.81 13.05 17.57
N PHE A 25 -6.52 13.20 17.45
CA PHE A 25 -5.65 12.34 16.67
C PHE A 25 -4.60 11.71 17.59
N TYR A 26 -4.69 10.41 17.76
CA TYR A 26 -3.71 9.65 18.53
C TYR A 26 -2.82 8.86 17.59
N PHE A 27 -1.51 9.11 17.66
CA PHE A 27 -0.52 8.45 16.84
C PHE A 27 0.57 7.83 17.72
N VAL A 28 0.82 6.54 17.53
CA VAL A 28 1.86 5.82 18.26
C VAL A 28 2.67 4.93 17.33
N LEU A 29 3.97 4.93 17.54
CA LEU A 29 4.93 4.00 16.95
C LEU A 29 5.09 2.80 17.88
N TYR A 30 5.10 1.60 17.30
CA TYR A 30 5.45 0.38 18.00
C TYR A 30 6.71 -0.21 17.36
N PRO A 31 7.82 -0.32 18.11
CA PRO A 31 9.06 -0.86 17.59
C PRO A 31 8.87 -2.35 17.24
N ILE A 32 9.47 -2.78 16.12
CA ILE A 32 9.48 -4.18 15.70
C ILE A 32 10.74 -4.84 16.23
N ASN A 33 10.58 -5.99 16.85
CA ASN A 33 11.72 -6.85 17.17
C ASN A 33 12.11 -7.64 15.91
N ALA A 34 13.28 -7.35 15.36
CA ALA A 34 13.79 -7.98 14.14
C ALA A 34 14.02 -9.50 14.30
N GLY A 35 14.17 -10.00 15.53
CA GLY A 35 14.31 -11.43 15.83
C GLY A 35 13.00 -12.20 15.80
N TYR A 36 11.86 -11.53 15.72
CA TYR A 36 10.54 -12.15 15.74
C TYR A 36 9.90 -12.15 14.35
N SER A 37 9.04 -13.14 14.11
CA SER A 37 8.20 -13.13 12.90
C SER A 37 7.23 -11.94 12.93
N MET A 38 6.69 -11.57 11.76
CA MET A 38 5.66 -10.53 11.67
C MET A 38 4.46 -10.84 12.57
N THR A 39 3.99 -12.06 12.55
CA THR A 39 2.85 -12.50 13.36
C THR A 39 3.13 -12.41 14.85
N ALA A 40 4.36 -12.73 15.31
CA ALA A 40 4.75 -12.61 16.70
C ALA A 40 4.76 -11.13 17.15
N ASN A 41 5.39 -10.24 16.38
CA ASN A 41 5.38 -8.81 16.65
C ASN A 41 3.96 -8.22 16.67
N LEU A 42 3.08 -8.64 15.75
CA LEU A 42 1.69 -8.19 15.73
C LEU A 42 0.93 -8.68 16.97
N LYS A 43 1.15 -9.92 17.38
CA LYS A 43 0.50 -10.50 18.57
C LYS A 43 0.87 -9.75 19.83
N GLU A 44 2.16 -9.46 20.00
CA GLU A 44 2.68 -8.66 21.10
C GLU A 44 2.07 -7.25 21.09
N MET A 45 2.10 -6.56 19.95
CA MET A 45 1.49 -5.25 19.78
C MET A 45 0.00 -5.23 20.15
N LEU A 46 -0.77 -6.21 19.70
CA LEU A 46 -2.21 -6.30 19.98
C LEU A 46 -2.48 -6.57 21.47
N THR A 47 -1.61 -7.30 22.14
CA THR A 47 -1.75 -7.63 23.56
C THR A 47 -1.35 -6.46 24.47
N GLU A 48 -0.25 -5.80 24.18
CA GLU A 48 0.31 -4.74 25.01
C GLU A 48 -0.39 -3.39 24.84
N THR A 49 -1.04 -3.17 23.70
CA THR A 49 -1.64 -1.87 23.41
C THR A 49 -3.08 -1.81 23.89
N GLU A 50 -3.30 -1.10 25.00
CA GLU A 50 -4.64 -0.87 25.56
C GLU A 50 -5.62 -0.34 24.54
N ALA A 51 -5.20 0.67 23.75
CA ALA A 51 -6.04 1.28 22.74
C ALA A 51 -6.53 0.31 21.65
N LEU A 52 -5.83 -0.80 21.38
CA LEU A 52 -6.26 -1.80 20.39
C LEU A 52 -7.31 -2.79 20.91
N LYS A 53 -7.58 -2.77 22.21
CA LYS A 53 -8.60 -3.60 22.85
C LYS A 53 -10.01 -3.04 22.73
N TYR A 54 -10.13 -1.76 22.35
CA TYR A 54 -11.43 -1.11 22.16
C TYR A 54 -12.09 -1.50 20.84
N SER A 55 -13.41 -1.44 20.82
CA SER A 55 -14.20 -1.63 19.61
C SER A 55 -14.18 -0.37 18.75
N TYR A 56 -13.77 -0.49 17.48
CA TYR A 56 -13.73 0.60 16.52
C TYR A 56 -14.79 0.42 15.44
N LYS A 57 -15.44 1.53 15.06
CA LYS A 57 -16.43 1.55 13.99
C LYS A 57 -15.83 1.18 12.63
N ARG A 58 -14.56 1.51 12.41
CA ARG A 58 -13.83 1.22 11.19
C ARG A 58 -12.35 0.99 11.50
N VAL A 59 -11.82 -0.08 10.97
CA VAL A 59 -10.38 -0.39 11.02
C VAL A 59 -9.87 -0.51 9.60
N ASN A 60 -8.86 0.29 9.26
CA ASN A 60 -8.16 0.18 7.99
C ASN A 60 -6.71 -0.19 8.27
N ILE A 61 -6.24 -1.26 7.63
CA ILE A 61 -4.89 -1.78 7.78
C ILE A 61 -4.15 -1.49 6.48
N LEU A 62 -3.13 -0.64 6.54
CA LEU A 62 -2.26 -0.36 5.43
C LEU A 62 -1.06 -1.30 5.49
N TYR A 63 -0.90 -2.10 4.45
CA TYR A 63 0.23 -2.99 4.28
C TYR A 63 1.24 -2.36 3.31
N ASP A 64 2.44 -2.11 3.83
CA ASP A 64 3.51 -1.52 3.05
C ASP A 64 4.42 -2.60 2.48
N SER A 65 4.38 -2.76 1.16
CA SER A 65 5.17 -3.72 0.42
C SER A 65 5.51 -3.16 -0.97
N PRO A 66 6.73 -3.39 -1.48
CA PRO A 66 7.06 -3.07 -2.87
C PRO A 66 6.43 -4.06 -3.86
N ARG A 67 5.86 -5.16 -3.38
CA ARG A 67 5.23 -6.19 -4.18
C ARG A 67 3.76 -5.86 -4.35
N PHE A 68 3.44 -5.09 -5.37
CA PHE A 68 2.08 -4.80 -5.80
C PHE A 68 2.01 -4.71 -7.34
N THR A 69 0.88 -5.04 -7.91
CA THR A 69 0.63 -5.00 -9.36
C THR A 69 -0.64 -4.23 -9.66
N PRO A 70 -0.57 -3.13 -10.44
CA PRO A 70 -1.75 -2.47 -10.95
C PRO A 70 -2.32 -3.25 -12.14
N VAL A 71 -3.64 -3.43 -12.16
CA VAL A 71 -4.37 -4.09 -13.26
C VAL A 71 -5.50 -3.17 -13.69
N PRO A 72 -5.61 -2.76 -14.97
CA PRO A 72 -6.77 -2.04 -15.46
C PRO A 72 -8.07 -2.80 -15.18
N LEU A 73 -9.12 -2.11 -14.73
CA LEU A 73 -10.38 -2.79 -14.34
C LEU A 73 -11.04 -3.53 -15.51
N GLU A 74 -10.81 -3.10 -16.73
CA GLU A 74 -11.31 -3.78 -17.93
C GLU A 74 -10.69 -5.16 -18.16
N LEU A 75 -9.51 -5.40 -17.56
CA LEU A 75 -8.74 -6.65 -17.67
C LEU A 75 -8.73 -7.44 -16.37
N PHE A 76 -9.43 -6.94 -15.35
CA PHE A 76 -9.40 -7.52 -14.02
C PHE A 76 -10.53 -8.54 -13.83
N GLU A 77 -10.17 -9.75 -13.46
CA GLU A 77 -11.06 -10.84 -13.06
C GLU A 77 -10.59 -11.39 -11.72
N ASP A 78 -11.50 -11.53 -10.76
CA ASP A 78 -11.19 -11.96 -9.39
C ASP A 78 -10.52 -13.33 -9.36
N GLU A 79 -10.92 -14.24 -10.24
CA GLU A 79 -10.40 -15.61 -10.33
C GLU A 79 -8.95 -15.65 -10.82
N GLN A 80 -8.48 -14.60 -11.47
CA GLN A 80 -7.14 -14.51 -12.04
C GLN A 80 -6.15 -13.75 -11.15
N MET A 81 -6.56 -13.24 -9.99
CA MET A 81 -5.71 -12.43 -9.11
C MET A 81 -4.36 -13.07 -8.81
N ASP A 82 -4.37 -14.33 -8.38
CA ASP A 82 -3.15 -15.07 -8.05
C ASP A 82 -2.23 -15.23 -9.26
N THR A 83 -2.82 -15.60 -10.41
CA THR A 83 -2.08 -15.79 -11.66
C THR A 83 -1.40 -14.50 -12.10
N ILE A 84 -2.13 -13.38 -12.11
CA ILE A 84 -1.60 -12.08 -12.51
C ILE A 84 -0.52 -11.61 -11.53
N PHE A 85 -0.75 -11.76 -10.23
CA PHE A 85 0.21 -11.33 -9.22
C PHE A 85 1.51 -12.13 -9.29
N TYR A 86 1.43 -13.46 -9.35
CA TYR A 86 2.60 -14.33 -9.38
C TYR A 86 3.27 -14.44 -10.75
N HIS A 87 2.68 -13.87 -11.80
CA HIS A 87 3.39 -13.63 -13.05
C HIS A 87 4.48 -12.55 -12.87
N ASN A 88 4.22 -11.54 -12.03
CA ASN A 88 5.15 -10.44 -11.78
C ASN A 88 6.09 -10.69 -10.60
N PHE A 89 5.71 -11.57 -9.67
CA PHE A 89 6.46 -11.81 -8.43
C PHE A 89 6.63 -13.30 -8.16
N PRO A 90 7.78 -13.72 -7.61
CA PRO A 90 7.94 -15.10 -7.16
C PRO A 90 6.90 -15.40 -6.07
N LYS A 91 6.33 -16.60 -6.11
CA LYS A 91 5.39 -17.07 -5.09
C LYS A 91 6.12 -17.29 -3.78
N GLY A 92 5.68 -16.57 -2.73
CA GLY A 92 6.19 -16.78 -1.38
C GLY A 92 5.50 -17.94 -0.67
N THR A 93 6.10 -18.40 0.41
CA THR A 93 5.46 -19.34 1.33
C THR A 93 4.50 -18.57 2.24
N ASN A 94 3.30 -19.12 2.46
CA ASN A 94 2.34 -18.56 3.41
C ASN A 94 1.87 -17.12 3.07
N GLU A 95 1.50 -16.89 1.81
CA GLU A 95 0.97 -15.61 1.34
C GLU A 95 -0.51 -15.73 0.93
N ILE A 96 -1.22 -14.63 1.02
CA ILE A 96 -2.54 -14.41 0.43
C ILE A 96 -2.46 -13.18 -0.47
N VAL A 97 -2.99 -13.28 -1.68
CA VAL A 97 -3.14 -12.15 -2.59
C VAL A 97 -4.45 -11.43 -2.27
N LEU A 98 -4.37 -10.13 -2.13
CA LEU A 98 -5.49 -9.24 -1.85
C LEU A 98 -5.62 -8.21 -2.96
N CYS A 99 -6.82 -7.65 -3.10
CA CYS A 99 -7.13 -6.66 -4.13
C CYS A 99 -7.75 -5.40 -3.52
N ASN A 100 -7.34 -4.25 -4.05
CA ASN A 100 -8.00 -2.98 -3.80
C ASN A 100 -8.52 -2.41 -5.13
N VAL A 101 -9.83 -2.40 -5.31
CA VAL A 101 -10.48 -1.83 -6.49
C VAL A 101 -10.61 -0.32 -6.33
N LEU A 102 -9.96 0.44 -7.21
CA LEU A 102 -9.93 1.90 -7.24
C LEU A 102 -10.74 2.40 -8.45
N GLY A 103 -12.07 2.37 -8.32
CA GLY A 103 -12.98 2.68 -9.44
C GLY A 103 -12.78 4.07 -10.06
N LYS A 104 -12.40 5.09 -9.26
CA LYS A 104 -12.12 6.45 -9.76
C LYS A 104 -10.85 6.55 -10.60
N SER A 105 -9.92 5.63 -10.41
CA SER A 105 -8.66 5.56 -11.13
C SER A 105 -8.63 4.45 -12.17
N ASN A 106 -9.76 3.73 -12.33
CA ASN A 106 -9.95 2.61 -13.25
C ASN A 106 -8.88 1.52 -13.13
N VAL A 107 -8.48 1.18 -11.88
CA VAL A 107 -7.40 0.22 -11.62
C VAL A 107 -7.69 -0.62 -10.38
N ALA A 108 -7.33 -1.88 -10.41
CA ALA A 108 -7.21 -2.77 -9.27
C ALA A 108 -5.73 -2.86 -8.87
N ILE A 109 -5.45 -2.74 -7.57
CA ILE A 109 -4.10 -2.92 -7.02
C ILE A 109 -4.05 -4.27 -6.31
N LEU A 110 -3.33 -5.23 -6.90
CA LEU A 110 -3.06 -6.53 -6.30
C LEU A 110 -1.82 -6.44 -5.41
N PHE A 111 -1.85 -7.08 -4.25
CA PHE A 111 -0.70 -7.15 -3.34
C PHE A 111 -0.76 -8.43 -2.50
N ALA A 112 0.39 -8.95 -2.11
CA ALA A 112 0.45 -10.13 -1.25
C ALA A 112 0.80 -9.75 0.19
N MET A 113 0.19 -10.43 1.14
CA MET A 113 0.39 -10.29 2.56
C MET A 113 0.64 -11.67 3.21
N ASP A 114 1.38 -11.71 4.31
CA ASP A 114 1.51 -12.93 5.12
C ASP A 114 0.13 -13.41 5.60
N LYS A 115 -0.18 -14.67 5.33
CA LYS A 115 -1.49 -15.26 5.60
C LYS A 115 -1.81 -15.36 7.10
N HIS A 116 -0.80 -15.65 7.93
CA HIS A 116 -1.01 -15.73 9.38
C HIS A 116 -1.23 -14.34 9.98
N ALA A 117 -0.51 -13.34 9.48
CA ALA A 117 -0.73 -11.96 9.89
C ALA A 117 -2.12 -11.45 9.48
N HIS A 118 -2.55 -11.78 8.24
CA HIS A 118 -3.89 -11.46 7.77
C HIS A 118 -4.97 -12.10 8.66
N LEU A 119 -4.83 -13.39 8.94
CA LEU A 119 -5.77 -14.13 9.78
C LEU A 119 -5.85 -13.54 11.19
N LEU A 120 -4.70 -13.34 11.85
CA LEU A 120 -4.62 -12.74 13.18
C LEU A 120 -5.32 -11.37 13.26
N LEU A 121 -5.08 -10.51 12.25
CA LEU A 121 -5.68 -9.18 12.21
C LEU A 121 -7.19 -9.24 11.92
N THR A 122 -7.64 -10.19 11.12
CA THR A 122 -9.07 -10.41 10.84
C THR A 122 -9.81 -10.96 12.04
N GLU A 123 -9.18 -11.87 12.79
CA GLU A 123 -9.73 -12.40 14.04
C GLU A 123 -9.87 -11.31 15.10
N HIS A 124 -8.88 -10.44 15.20
CA HIS A 124 -8.89 -9.34 16.18
C HIS A 124 -9.83 -8.20 15.77
N PHE A 125 -9.90 -7.90 14.49
CA PHE A 125 -10.74 -6.84 13.89
C PHE A 125 -11.58 -7.41 12.74
N PRO A 126 -12.74 -8.03 13.02
CA PRO A 126 -13.54 -8.72 11.99
C PRO A 126 -14.01 -7.80 10.84
N ALA A 127 -14.15 -6.50 11.09
CA ALA A 127 -14.54 -5.50 10.08
C ALA A 127 -13.33 -4.75 9.46
N ALA A 128 -12.10 -5.24 9.66
CA ALA A 128 -10.92 -4.61 9.11
C ALA A 128 -10.89 -4.67 7.57
N ARG A 129 -10.44 -3.58 6.97
CA ARG A 129 -10.15 -3.49 5.55
C ARG A 129 -8.66 -3.41 5.34
N PHE A 130 -8.15 -4.19 4.40
CA PHE A 130 -6.73 -4.26 4.09
C PHE A 130 -6.43 -3.48 2.81
N PHE A 131 -5.42 -2.62 2.87
CA PHE A 131 -5.00 -1.79 1.75
C PHE A 131 -3.50 -1.90 1.54
N SER A 132 -3.07 -2.00 0.28
CA SER A 132 -1.70 -1.64 -0.09
C SER A 132 -1.51 -0.14 0.14
N THR A 133 -0.34 0.29 0.63
CA THR A 133 0.00 1.73 0.70
C THR A 133 -0.06 2.41 -0.67
N ALA A 134 0.18 1.66 -1.75
CA ALA A 134 0.03 2.14 -3.11
C ALA A 134 -1.41 2.61 -3.43
N SER A 135 -2.44 1.99 -2.84
CA SER A 135 -3.84 2.27 -3.16
C SER A 135 -4.29 3.68 -2.77
N PRO A 136 -4.20 4.13 -1.51
CA PRO A 136 -4.57 5.50 -1.15
C PRO A 136 -3.67 6.55 -1.81
N MET A 137 -2.40 6.22 -2.06
CA MET A 137 -1.49 7.13 -2.77
C MET A 137 -1.89 7.31 -4.23
N THR A 138 -2.30 6.23 -4.91
CA THR A 138 -2.82 6.30 -6.28
C THR A 138 -4.03 7.24 -6.36
N GLU A 139 -5.02 7.09 -5.47
CA GLU A 139 -6.19 7.98 -5.46
C GLU A 139 -5.83 9.43 -5.13
N TYR A 140 -4.92 9.64 -4.19
CA TYR A 140 -4.45 10.97 -3.83
C TYR A 140 -3.75 11.68 -4.99
N PHE A 141 -2.82 11.00 -5.67
CA PHE A 141 -2.07 11.58 -6.79
C PHE A 141 -2.94 11.71 -8.05
N ALA A 142 -3.86 10.77 -8.31
CA ALA A 142 -4.84 10.91 -9.37
C ALA A 142 -5.65 12.21 -9.24
N ARG A 143 -6.15 12.49 -8.03
CA ARG A 143 -6.87 13.74 -7.75
C ARG A 143 -5.99 14.97 -7.95
N LYS A 144 -4.73 14.96 -7.46
CA LYS A 144 -3.79 16.07 -7.66
C LYS A 144 -3.39 16.27 -9.12
N SER A 145 -3.30 15.21 -9.90
CA SER A 145 -2.87 15.28 -11.29
C SER A 145 -3.91 15.91 -12.22
N ARG A 146 -5.20 15.95 -11.80
CA ARG A 146 -6.26 16.65 -12.55
C ARG A 146 -6.08 18.17 -12.59
N LEU A 147 -5.26 18.71 -11.69
CA LEU A 147 -4.95 20.13 -11.66
C LEU A 147 -3.85 20.46 -12.70
N GLY A 148 -4.23 21.10 -13.80
CA GLY A 148 -3.34 21.48 -14.90
C GLY A 148 -3.32 20.47 -16.06
N ASN A 149 -2.63 20.84 -17.15
CA ASN A 149 -2.69 20.15 -18.45
C ASN A 149 -1.45 19.29 -18.78
N SER A 150 -0.50 19.15 -17.85
CA SER A 150 0.72 18.36 -18.06
C SER A 150 0.62 16.98 -17.42
N ARG A 151 1.34 16.01 -17.99
CA ARG A 151 1.64 14.75 -17.31
C ARG A 151 2.39 15.00 -16.02
N LYS A 152 2.09 14.24 -14.98
CA LYS A 152 2.72 14.41 -13.67
C LYS A 152 3.30 13.10 -13.18
N LEU A 153 4.50 13.20 -12.68
CA LEU A 153 5.21 12.12 -12.01
C LEU A 153 5.30 12.48 -10.53
N TYR A 154 4.86 11.56 -9.70
CA TYR A 154 4.99 11.63 -8.26
C TYR A 154 5.86 10.49 -7.76
N THR A 155 6.66 10.76 -6.77
CA THR A 155 7.51 9.76 -6.12
C THR A 155 7.23 9.70 -4.64
N HIS A 156 7.23 8.49 -4.10
CA HIS A 156 7.16 8.24 -2.67
C HIS A 156 8.36 7.42 -2.25
N ILE A 157 9.26 8.04 -1.48
CA ILE A 157 10.50 7.43 -1.03
C ILE A 157 10.33 6.94 0.40
N ARG A 158 10.63 5.68 0.65
CA ARG A 158 10.52 5.02 1.95
C ARG A 158 11.66 4.02 2.15
N GLY A 159 12.52 4.33 3.11
CA GLY A 159 13.74 3.53 3.32
C GLY A 159 14.57 3.40 2.04
N GLN A 160 14.76 2.17 1.58
CA GLN A 160 15.51 1.85 0.37
C GLN A 160 14.60 1.53 -0.84
N GLN A 161 13.37 2.00 -0.83
CA GLN A 161 12.40 1.82 -1.91
C GLN A 161 11.85 3.16 -2.36
N MET A 162 11.53 3.26 -3.64
CA MET A 162 10.86 4.40 -4.25
C MET A 162 9.69 3.92 -5.10
N ASP A 163 8.48 4.31 -4.74
CA ASP A 163 7.32 4.12 -5.57
C ASP A 163 7.18 5.31 -6.52
N VAL A 164 6.91 5.03 -7.79
CA VAL A 164 6.74 6.02 -8.85
C VAL A 164 5.34 5.91 -9.40
N PHE A 165 4.66 7.06 -9.49
CA PHE A 165 3.29 7.18 -9.96
C PHE A 165 3.28 8.19 -11.12
N CYS A 166 2.85 7.78 -12.30
CA CYS A 166 2.71 8.66 -13.46
C CYS A 166 1.25 8.78 -13.86
N PHE A 167 0.81 10.02 -14.03
CA PHE A 167 -0.57 10.33 -14.41
C PHE A 167 -0.63 11.31 -15.58
N ASP A 168 -1.68 11.15 -16.38
CA ASP A 168 -2.12 12.16 -17.34
C ASP A 168 -3.56 12.58 -16.99
N LYS A 169 -3.73 13.82 -16.51
CA LYS A 169 -5.04 14.43 -16.18
C LYS A 169 -5.95 13.55 -15.30
N GLY A 170 -5.38 12.84 -14.36
CA GLY A 170 -6.07 11.93 -13.46
C GLY A 170 -6.12 10.47 -13.89
N SER A 171 -5.73 10.17 -15.12
CA SER A 171 -5.58 8.79 -15.60
C SER A 171 -4.23 8.24 -15.21
N LEU A 172 -4.21 7.06 -14.60
CA LEU A 172 -2.98 6.37 -14.22
C LEU A 172 -2.31 5.82 -15.50
N LEU A 173 -1.06 6.20 -15.73
CA LEU A 173 -0.25 5.68 -16.82
C LEU A 173 0.72 4.59 -16.35
N LEU A 174 1.29 4.79 -15.16
CA LEU A 174 2.24 3.85 -14.58
C LEU A 174 2.24 3.98 -13.06
N ILE A 175 2.36 2.86 -12.39
CA ILE A 175 2.78 2.77 -10.99
C ILE A 175 3.75 1.60 -10.85
N ASN A 176 4.87 1.82 -10.20
CA ASN A 176 5.86 0.77 -9.92
C ASN A 176 6.70 1.11 -8.69
N SER A 177 7.33 0.10 -8.10
CA SER A 177 8.25 0.23 -6.98
C SER A 177 9.66 -0.17 -7.40
N PHE A 178 10.63 0.66 -7.06
CA PHE A 178 12.04 0.45 -7.43
C PHE A 178 12.91 0.42 -6.16
N PRO A 179 13.90 -0.48 -6.09
CA PRO A 179 14.94 -0.39 -5.06
C PRO A 179 15.74 0.89 -5.26
N CYS A 180 16.04 1.57 -4.16
CA CYS A 180 16.61 2.91 -4.17
C CYS A 180 17.58 3.07 -2.99
N LYS A 181 18.75 2.44 -3.10
CA LYS A 181 19.77 2.48 -2.04
C LYS A 181 20.59 3.77 -2.05
N GLN A 182 20.82 4.33 -3.24
CA GLN A 182 21.60 5.55 -3.44
C GLN A 182 20.81 6.64 -4.16
N THR A 183 21.25 7.87 -4.04
CA THR A 183 20.61 9.02 -4.72
C THR A 183 20.65 8.87 -6.25
N THR A 184 21.69 8.25 -6.79
CA THR A 184 21.82 7.94 -8.21
C THR A 184 20.71 6.99 -8.71
N ASP A 185 20.31 6.03 -7.89
CA ASP A 185 19.24 5.08 -8.22
C ASP A 185 17.90 5.81 -8.41
N ARG A 186 17.68 6.88 -7.63
CA ARG A 186 16.48 7.73 -7.73
C ARG A 186 16.40 8.43 -9.07
N VAL A 187 17.52 9.06 -9.46
CA VAL A 187 17.61 9.78 -10.74
C VAL A 187 17.45 8.80 -11.91
N TYR A 188 18.12 7.65 -11.86
CA TYR A 188 18.03 6.62 -12.89
C TYR A 188 16.58 6.11 -13.06
N SER A 189 15.94 5.72 -11.97
CA SER A 189 14.57 5.18 -12.01
C SER A 189 13.56 6.20 -12.54
N VAL A 190 13.68 7.47 -12.16
CA VAL A 190 12.82 8.54 -12.67
C VAL A 190 13.10 8.79 -14.16
N SER A 191 14.35 8.88 -14.57
CA SER A 191 14.74 9.10 -15.96
C SER A 191 14.30 7.93 -16.85
N TYR A 192 14.51 6.68 -16.40
CA TYR A 192 14.09 5.49 -17.14
C TYR A 192 12.58 5.45 -17.32
N THR A 193 11.81 5.74 -16.26
CA THR A 193 10.35 5.81 -16.33
C THR A 193 9.88 6.88 -17.32
N HIS A 194 10.57 8.01 -17.36
CA HIS A 194 10.20 9.11 -18.27
C HIS A 194 10.50 8.79 -19.74
N LEU A 195 11.59 8.06 -20.02
CA LEU A 195 12.02 7.72 -21.37
C LEU A 195 11.28 6.48 -21.94
N THR A 196 10.83 5.57 -21.08
CA THR A 196 10.25 4.28 -21.51
C THR A 196 8.72 4.22 -21.40
N LEU A 197 8.06 5.30 -20.96
CA LEU A 197 6.61 5.35 -21.04
C LEU A 197 6.19 5.21 -22.52
N PRO A 198 5.57 4.08 -22.93
CA PRO A 198 5.12 3.95 -24.29
C PRO A 198 4.14 5.07 -24.57
N THR A 199 4.38 5.80 -25.64
CA THR A 199 3.39 6.71 -26.22
C THR A 199 2.34 5.82 -26.87
N ILE A 200 1.48 5.20 -26.08
CA ILE A 200 0.28 4.56 -26.61
C ILE A 200 -0.61 5.70 -27.05
N ARG A 201 -0.50 6.04 -28.32
CA ARG A 201 -1.56 6.76 -29.03
C ARG A 201 -2.63 5.69 -29.30
N LEU A 202 -3.73 5.77 -28.57
CA LEU A 202 -5.00 5.19 -28.98
C LEU A 202 -5.64 6.12 -30.02
#